data_453b502136342d8eb7c937a5df2fdc2e
#
_entry.id   453b502136342d8eb7c937a5df2fdc2e
#
_cell.length_a   1.000
_cell.length_b   1.000
_cell.length_c   1.000
_cell.angle_alpha   90.00
_cell.angle_beta   90.00
_cell.angle_gamma   90.00
#
_symmetry.space_group_name_H-M   'P 1'
#
loop_
_entity.id
_entity.type
_entity.pdbx_description
1 polymer ?
#
loop_
_entity_poly.entity_id
_entity_poly.type
_entity_poly.pdbx_seq_one_letter_code
_entity_poly.pdbx_strand_id
1 'polypeptide(L)'
;MRTKKSKASKRVNLQSLPILHPDAAGIDVGAKQHLVAVPADRDPRPVRTFQAFTPELHELAQWLKHCGIRTVALESTGIYWIALYEVLEQHGFEVRVVNARHVKHVPGRSKTDVLDCQWIQKLHSFGLLNGSFRPDQQIRKLRTYQRLQDNLVVNSAQAIHHMQKALFEMNVQLSNVISDVSGESGLRILQAIIAGERDPEQLAALCSSRIKASRQTVAKSLHGNWDPALLHCLKTALDTYHFTQRQIQECDLCIQRQLTEMDSRAPIPGTATSLKAQLYRVCGVDLTKIPGIKEQAAQIIISEVGLDMSKWNTEKQFSSFLGLSPDNRISGGKVLRRSTRKVYNRAADTLRLCAQSLTHSKSALGAKYRRLRARLGAPKAIVAMAHHLARLVYRMLRYGENYVEKGIEHYERKFRLQRIKWLKKEARALNLQLVAA
;
A
#
# COMPACT_ATOMS: atom_id res chain seq x y z
N MET A 1 -3.06 40.42 -35.88
CA MET A 1 -2.92 40.42 -34.41
C MET A 1 -4.27 40.10 -33.76
N ARG A 2 -4.49 38.87 -33.25
CA ARG A 2 -5.71 38.52 -32.51
C ARG A 2 -5.40 38.61 -31.03
N THR A 3 -5.93 39.61 -30.36
CA THR A 3 -5.83 39.79 -28.90
C THR A 3 -6.56 38.66 -28.17
N LYS A 4 -5.80 37.83 -27.43
CA LYS A 4 -6.35 36.86 -26.47
C LYS A 4 -7.04 37.62 -25.34
N LYS A 5 -8.38 37.68 -25.33
CA LYS A 5 -9.15 38.07 -24.15
C LYS A 5 -8.89 37.01 -23.04
N SER A 6 -8.22 37.41 -21.99
CA SER A 6 -8.10 36.62 -20.75
C SER A 6 -9.49 36.48 -20.15
N LYS A 7 -10.00 35.23 -20.05
CA LYS A 7 -11.20 34.95 -19.28
C LYS A 7 -10.85 35.17 -17.79
N ALA A 8 -11.29 36.29 -17.24
CA ALA A 8 -11.30 36.52 -15.81
C ALA A 8 -12.03 35.34 -15.13
N SER A 9 -11.35 34.59 -14.31
CA SER A 9 -11.95 33.53 -13.48
C SER A 9 -12.95 34.23 -12.53
N LYS A 10 -14.23 33.87 -12.59
CA LYS A 10 -15.22 34.32 -11.61
C LYS A 10 -14.72 33.90 -10.23
N ARG A 11 -14.38 34.88 -9.38
CA ARG A 11 -14.05 34.62 -7.96
C ARG A 11 -15.30 34.02 -7.32
N VAL A 12 -15.20 32.84 -6.79
CA VAL A 12 -16.26 32.23 -5.98
C VAL A 12 -16.39 33.06 -4.72
N ASN A 13 -17.58 33.67 -4.50
CA ASN A 13 -17.84 34.41 -3.28
C ASN A 13 -18.09 33.39 -2.14
N LEU A 14 -17.06 33.06 -1.39
CA LEU A 14 -17.14 32.12 -0.26
C LEU A 14 -18.01 32.62 0.90
N GLN A 15 -18.28 33.93 0.97
CA GLN A 15 -19.10 34.53 2.03
C GLN A 15 -20.58 34.13 1.95
N SER A 16 -21.04 33.64 0.79
CA SER A 16 -22.43 33.20 0.59
C SER A 16 -22.64 31.70 0.91
N LEU A 17 -21.60 30.96 1.29
CA LEU A 17 -21.72 29.54 1.61
C LEU A 17 -22.18 29.34 3.07
N PRO A 18 -23.05 28.35 3.36
CA PRO A 18 -23.44 28.04 4.72
C PRO A 18 -22.24 27.47 5.51
N ILE A 19 -22.12 27.85 6.77
CA ILE A 19 -21.13 27.30 7.69
C ILE A 19 -21.67 25.95 8.19
N LEU A 20 -20.96 24.88 7.82
CA LEU A 20 -21.30 23.49 8.23
C LEU A 20 -20.60 23.10 9.53
N HIS A 21 -19.39 23.62 9.77
CA HIS A 21 -18.60 23.38 10.97
C HIS A 21 -18.23 24.72 11.63
N PRO A 22 -19.11 25.27 12.51
CA PRO A 22 -18.84 26.56 13.17
C PRO A 22 -17.65 26.50 14.13
N ASP A 23 -17.43 25.33 14.75
CA ASP A 23 -16.36 25.08 15.71
C ASP A 23 -15.12 24.44 15.04
N ALA A 24 -14.71 25.00 13.90
CA ALA A 24 -13.63 24.46 13.08
C ALA A 24 -12.35 25.28 13.20
N ALA A 25 -11.20 24.62 13.42
CA ALA A 25 -9.88 25.20 13.31
C ALA A 25 -9.14 24.71 12.05
N GLY A 26 -8.18 25.52 11.58
CA GLY A 26 -7.27 25.19 10.48
C GLY A 26 -5.82 25.30 10.92
N ILE A 27 -5.02 24.31 10.57
CA ILE A 27 -3.60 24.28 10.95
C ILE A 27 -2.73 24.11 9.70
N ASP A 28 -1.83 25.06 9.52
CA ASP A 28 -0.70 24.92 8.61
C ASP A 28 0.48 24.30 9.36
N VAL A 29 0.93 23.13 8.87
CA VAL A 29 1.88 22.27 9.58
C VAL A 29 3.29 22.48 9.03
N GLY A 30 4.16 23.05 9.84
CA GLY A 30 5.59 23.16 9.57
C GLY A 30 6.45 22.18 10.36
N ALA A 31 7.72 22.08 9.99
CA ALA A 31 8.69 21.19 10.67
C ALA A 31 9.08 21.68 12.08
N LYS A 32 9.13 23.01 12.29
CA LYS A 32 9.57 23.63 13.54
C LYS A 32 8.41 24.24 14.33
N GLN A 33 7.36 24.67 13.63
CA GLN A 33 6.23 25.36 14.21
C GLN A 33 4.96 25.09 13.40
N HIS A 34 3.82 25.26 14.05
CA HIS A 34 2.49 25.12 13.48
C HIS A 34 1.74 26.44 13.63
N LEU A 35 1.14 26.93 12.55
CA LEU A 35 0.26 28.09 12.58
C LEU A 35 -1.18 27.63 12.63
N VAL A 36 -1.91 28.11 13.60
CA VAL A 36 -3.27 27.66 13.92
C VAL A 36 -4.22 28.83 13.83
N ALA A 37 -5.30 28.67 13.09
CA ALA A 37 -6.38 29.63 12.97
C ALA A 37 -7.69 29.08 13.54
N VAL A 38 -8.38 29.89 14.33
CA VAL A 38 -9.74 29.67 14.82
C VAL A 38 -10.68 30.74 14.22
N PRO A 39 -12.03 30.61 14.29
CA PRO A 39 -12.94 31.69 13.92
C PRO A 39 -12.64 32.98 14.70
N ALA A 40 -12.80 34.13 14.03
CA ALA A 40 -12.39 35.43 14.56
C ALA A 40 -13.14 35.86 15.83
N ASP A 41 -14.30 35.27 16.09
CA ASP A 41 -15.14 35.53 17.29
C ASP A 41 -14.74 34.69 18.50
N ARG A 42 -13.77 33.78 18.39
CA ARG A 42 -13.39 32.84 19.46
C ARG A 42 -12.21 33.27 20.31
N ASP A 43 -11.35 34.13 19.81
CA ASP A 43 -10.18 34.63 20.53
C ASP A 43 -9.77 36.01 19.98
N PRO A 44 -9.35 36.98 20.82
CA PRO A 44 -8.84 38.28 20.35
C PRO A 44 -7.63 38.17 19.42
N ARG A 45 -6.87 37.11 19.53
CA ARG A 45 -5.81 36.70 18.61
C ARG A 45 -6.15 35.39 17.94
N PRO A 46 -7.00 35.39 16.88
CA PRO A 46 -7.55 34.18 16.29
C PRO A 46 -6.52 33.34 15.49
N VAL A 47 -5.29 33.86 15.35
CA VAL A 47 -4.16 33.13 14.78
C VAL A 47 -3.02 33.13 15.79
N ARG A 48 -2.54 31.91 16.09
CA ARG A 48 -1.39 31.70 16.98
C ARG A 48 -0.38 30.76 16.36
N THR A 49 0.89 30.91 16.77
CA THR A 49 1.99 30.03 16.38
C THR A 49 2.42 29.22 17.60
N PHE A 50 2.57 27.93 17.43
CA PHE A 50 3.08 27.00 18.45
C PHE A 50 4.29 26.26 17.89
N GLN A 51 5.29 26.01 18.72
CA GLN A 51 6.43 25.21 18.31
C GLN A 51 6.05 23.72 18.25
N ALA A 52 6.87 22.92 17.54
CA ALA A 52 6.56 21.51 17.32
C ALA A 52 7.02 20.57 18.46
N PHE A 53 7.38 21.13 19.65
CA PHE A 53 7.71 20.33 20.81
C PHE A 53 6.43 19.81 21.51
N THR A 54 6.53 18.65 22.14
CA THR A 54 5.36 17.99 22.76
C THR A 54 4.60 18.87 23.77
N PRO A 55 5.24 19.62 24.68
CA PRO A 55 4.52 20.52 25.59
C PRO A 55 3.66 21.54 24.84
N GLU A 56 4.21 22.19 23.83
CA GLU A 56 3.52 23.20 23.03
C GLU A 56 2.39 22.61 22.18
N LEU A 57 2.48 21.33 21.76
CA LEU A 57 1.36 20.64 21.12
C LEU A 57 0.19 20.43 22.09
N HIS A 58 0.47 20.17 23.37
CA HIS A 58 -0.56 20.10 24.40
C HIS A 58 -1.15 21.48 24.72
N GLU A 59 -0.33 22.53 24.76
CA GLU A 59 -0.80 23.93 24.91
C GLU A 59 -1.72 24.32 23.74
N LEU A 60 -1.33 23.99 22.52
CA LEU A 60 -2.17 24.17 21.32
C LEU A 60 -3.52 23.51 21.49
N ALA A 61 -3.54 22.24 21.92
CA ALA A 61 -4.78 21.50 22.13
C ALA A 61 -5.65 22.13 23.25
N GLN A 62 -5.04 22.59 24.33
CA GLN A 62 -5.73 23.30 25.41
C GLN A 62 -6.32 24.64 24.94
N TRP A 63 -5.55 25.44 24.19
CA TRP A 63 -6.04 26.66 23.59
C TRP A 63 -7.23 26.44 22.66
N LEU A 64 -7.17 25.43 21.80
CA LEU A 64 -8.30 25.06 20.93
C LEU A 64 -9.54 24.69 21.74
N LYS A 65 -9.40 23.97 22.86
CA LYS A 65 -10.52 23.70 23.79
C LYS A 65 -11.10 24.97 24.39
N HIS A 66 -10.23 25.88 24.83
CA HIS A 66 -10.66 27.16 25.36
C HIS A 66 -11.46 27.98 24.33
N CYS A 67 -11.07 27.94 23.08
CA CYS A 67 -11.79 28.54 21.95
C CYS A 67 -13.08 27.78 21.56
N GLY A 68 -13.46 26.68 22.23
CA GLY A 68 -14.65 25.90 21.93
C GLY A 68 -14.58 25.15 20.61
N ILE A 69 -13.38 24.83 20.10
CA ILE A 69 -13.19 24.08 18.87
C ILE A 69 -13.53 22.61 19.09
N ARG A 70 -14.16 21.97 18.08
CA ARG A 70 -14.50 20.55 18.07
C ARG A 70 -13.80 19.79 16.96
N THR A 71 -13.61 20.43 15.80
CA THR A 71 -13.03 19.78 14.62
C THR A 71 -11.86 20.59 14.06
N VAL A 72 -10.81 19.89 13.66
CA VAL A 72 -9.55 20.49 13.21
C VAL A 72 -9.16 19.94 11.85
N ALA A 73 -8.90 20.82 10.87
CA ALA A 73 -8.28 20.44 9.62
C ALA A 73 -6.79 20.81 9.63
N LEU A 74 -5.92 19.87 9.29
CA LEU A 74 -4.49 20.09 9.21
C LEU A 74 -3.93 19.61 7.86
N GLU A 75 -2.96 20.37 7.30
CA GLU A 75 -2.33 20.01 6.03
C GLU A 75 -1.32 18.87 6.23
N SER A 76 -1.33 17.87 5.33
CA SER A 76 -0.44 16.70 5.34
C SER A 76 0.95 17.04 4.77
N THR A 77 1.70 17.93 5.41
CA THR A 77 3.07 18.28 4.99
C THR A 77 4.05 17.27 5.57
N GLY A 78 4.70 16.48 4.72
CA GLY A 78 5.68 15.47 5.14
C GLY A 78 5.13 14.50 6.20
N ILE A 79 5.89 14.33 7.29
CA ILE A 79 5.53 13.52 8.47
C ILE A 79 5.19 14.37 9.70
N TYR A 80 5.36 15.69 9.61
CA TYR A 80 5.32 16.61 10.76
C TYR A 80 3.94 16.73 11.42
N TRP A 81 2.88 16.40 10.69
CA TRP A 81 1.50 16.40 11.17
C TRP A 81 1.18 15.21 12.10
N ILE A 82 2.01 14.15 12.15
CA ILE A 82 1.67 12.88 12.83
C ILE A 82 1.57 13.09 14.34
N ALA A 83 2.60 13.69 14.97
CA ALA A 83 2.62 13.93 16.41
C ALA A 83 1.48 14.88 16.84
N LEU A 84 1.28 15.96 16.09
CA LEU A 84 0.18 16.89 16.33
C LEU A 84 -1.19 16.22 16.23
N TYR A 85 -1.39 15.39 15.20
CA TYR A 85 -2.62 14.62 15.05
C TYR A 85 -2.90 13.76 16.28
N GLU A 86 -1.90 13.03 16.77
CA GLU A 86 -2.05 12.12 17.92
C GLU A 86 -2.38 12.88 19.20
N VAL A 87 -1.75 14.01 19.44
CA VAL A 87 -2.09 14.88 20.57
C VAL A 87 -3.52 15.40 20.46
N LEU A 88 -3.94 15.90 19.29
CA LEU A 88 -5.29 16.39 19.09
C LEU A 88 -6.35 15.27 19.24
N GLU A 89 -6.07 14.07 18.73
CA GLU A 89 -6.94 12.89 18.89
C GLU A 89 -7.08 12.51 20.38
N GLN A 90 -5.98 12.49 21.15
CA GLN A 90 -5.98 12.25 22.59
C GLN A 90 -6.82 13.28 23.38
N HIS A 91 -6.80 14.54 22.93
CA HIS A 91 -7.64 15.59 23.50
C HIS A 91 -9.11 15.56 23.03
N GLY A 92 -9.52 14.58 22.20
CA GLY A 92 -10.90 14.36 21.79
C GLY A 92 -11.37 15.21 20.60
N PHE A 93 -10.48 15.82 19.83
CA PHE A 93 -10.84 16.54 18.61
C PHE A 93 -11.15 15.61 17.45
N GLU A 94 -12.13 15.96 16.60
CA GLU A 94 -12.29 15.38 15.29
C GLU A 94 -11.23 15.96 14.35
N VAL A 95 -10.20 15.18 14.02
CA VAL A 95 -9.06 15.67 13.21
C VAL A 95 -9.17 15.17 11.77
N ARG A 96 -9.11 16.12 10.82
CA ARG A 96 -9.11 15.84 9.37
C ARG A 96 -7.75 16.21 8.76
N VAL A 97 -7.00 15.21 8.34
CA VAL A 97 -5.75 15.41 7.59
C VAL A 97 -6.10 15.68 6.14
N VAL A 98 -5.76 16.84 5.62
CA VAL A 98 -6.11 17.27 4.26
C VAL A 98 -4.90 17.30 3.33
N ASN A 99 -5.11 16.93 2.09
CA ASN A 99 -4.03 16.95 1.11
C ASN A 99 -3.79 18.39 0.63
N ALA A 100 -2.53 18.85 0.69
CA ALA A 100 -2.07 20.15 0.24
C ALA A 100 -2.56 20.53 -1.18
N ARG A 101 -2.70 19.56 -2.08
CA ARG A 101 -3.21 19.81 -3.45
C ARG A 101 -4.65 20.27 -3.46
N HIS A 102 -5.49 19.75 -2.55
CA HIS A 102 -6.90 20.16 -2.48
C HIS A 102 -7.04 21.58 -1.95
N VAL A 103 -6.17 21.99 -1.04
CA VAL A 103 -6.11 23.34 -0.47
C VAL A 103 -5.63 24.36 -1.53
N LYS A 104 -4.63 23.98 -2.34
CA LYS A 104 -3.98 24.84 -3.35
C LYS A 104 -4.83 25.12 -4.61
N HIS A 105 -5.81 24.28 -4.92
CA HIS A 105 -6.58 24.41 -6.15
C HIS A 105 -7.75 25.40 -6.10
N VAL A 106 -8.00 26.04 -4.96
CA VAL A 106 -9.03 27.08 -4.84
C VAL A 106 -8.39 28.44 -5.16
N PRO A 107 -8.77 29.12 -6.28
CA PRO A 107 -8.12 30.35 -6.70
C PRO A 107 -8.48 31.56 -5.81
N GLY A 108 -7.61 32.56 -5.74
CA GLY A 108 -7.91 33.86 -5.14
C GLY A 108 -7.14 34.20 -3.87
N ARG A 109 -5.96 33.63 -3.63
CA ARG A 109 -5.18 33.77 -2.41
C ARG A 109 -3.77 34.31 -2.69
N SER A 110 -3.27 35.27 -1.88
CA SER A 110 -1.85 35.55 -1.67
C SER A 110 -1.27 34.52 -0.69
N LYS A 111 0.01 34.14 -0.86
CA LYS A 111 0.67 33.14 -0.03
C LYS A 111 1.38 33.78 1.14
N THR A 112 0.91 33.51 2.35
CA THR A 112 1.65 33.66 3.62
C THR A 112 1.16 32.56 4.56
N ASP A 113 1.99 32.07 5.44
CA ASP A 113 1.64 30.98 6.36
C ASP A 113 0.41 31.31 7.22
N VAL A 114 0.24 32.59 7.63
CA VAL A 114 -0.95 33.07 8.35
C VAL A 114 -2.22 32.96 7.49
N LEU A 115 -2.15 33.34 6.21
CA LEU A 115 -3.28 33.20 5.31
C LEU A 115 -3.56 31.75 4.97
N ASP A 116 -2.55 30.88 5.05
CA ASP A 116 -2.67 29.45 4.77
C ASP A 116 -3.48 28.74 5.85
N CYS A 117 -3.18 28.95 7.15
CA CYS A 117 -3.98 28.36 8.23
C CYS A 117 -5.41 28.94 8.28
N GLN A 118 -5.60 30.24 8.09
CA GLN A 118 -6.93 30.86 8.01
C GLN A 118 -7.75 30.31 6.83
N TRP A 119 -7.08 30.04 5.69
CA TRP A 119 -7.73 29.47 4.54
C TRP A 119 -8.18 28.02 4.78
N ILE A 120 -7.33 27.19 5.40
CA ILE A 120 -7.70 25.84 5.81
C ILE A 120 -8.88 25.88 6.77
N GLN A 121 -8.85 26.75 7.80
CA GLN A 121 -9.95 26.96 8.74
C GLN A 121 -11.25 27.30 8.01
N LYS A 122 -11.23 28.27 7.09
CA LYS A 122 -12.39 28.72 6.33
C LYS A 122 -12.96 27.65 5.42
N LEU A 123 -12.11 26.94 4.67
CA LEU A 123 -12.54 25.82 3.83
C LEU A 123 -13.14 24.69 4.66
N HIS A 124 -12.57 24.45 5.85
CA HIS A 124 -13.07 23.44 6.76
C HIS A 124 -14.44 23.83 7.35
N SER A 125 -14.61 25.08 7.75
CA SER A 125 -15.91 25.59 8.22
C SER A 125 -17.03 25.44 7.18
N PHE A 126 -16.72 25.58 5.90
CA PHE A 126 -17.69 25.35 4.81
C PHE A 126 -17.85 23.86 4.40
N GLY A 127 -17.14 22.92 5.05
CA GLY A 127 -17.19 21.49 4.69
C GLY A 127 -16.57 21.14 3.33
N LEU A 128 -15.72 22.01 2.77
CA LEU A 128 -15.11 21.85 1.46
C LEU A 128 -13.86 20.96 1.48
N LEU A 129 -13.37 20.57 2.66
CA LEU A 129 -12.18 19.72 2.82
C LEU A 129 -12.56 18.27 3.08
N ASN A 130 -12.09 17.39 2.19
CA ASN A 130 -12.18 15.96 2.39
C ASN A 130 -10.94 15.45 3.15
N GLY A 131 -11.14 14.81 4.30
CA GLY A 131 -10.06 14.18 5.06
C GLY A 131 -9.44 12.99 4.34
N SER A 132 -8.13 12.84 4.48
CA SER A 132 -7.40 11.65 4.05
C SER A 132 -7.71 10.47 4.99
N PHE A 133 -7.77 9.27 4.43
CA PHE A 133 -7.97 8.07 5.23
C PHE A 133 -6.81 7.84 6.22
N ARG A 134 -7.14 7.71 7.49
CA ARG A 134 -6.24 7.26 8.54
C ARG A 134 -6.90 6.09 9.30
N PRO A 135 -6.22 4.94 9.45
CA PRO A 135 -6.74 3.83 10.24
C PRO A 135 -6.68 4.14 11.74
N ASP A 136 -7.34 3.30 12.52
CA ASP A 136 -7.26 3.33 13.98
C ASP A 136 -5.84 3.10 14.52
N GLN A 137 -5.64 3.34 15.81
CA GLN A 137 -4.32 3.28 16.44
C GLN A 137 -3.69 1.88 16.37
N GLN A 138 -4.46 0.81 16.56
CA GLN A 138 -3.93 -0.56 16.52
C GLN A 138 -3.41 -0.89 15.11
N ILE A 139 -4.16 -0.52 14.08
CA ILE A 139 -3.74 -0.69 12.69
C ILE A 139 -2.56 0.23 12.33
N ARG A 140 -2.47 1.44 12.91
CA ARG A 140 -1.29 2.32 12.69
C ARG A 140 0.00 1.67 13.20
N LYS A 141 -0.02 1.06 14.39
CA LYS A 141 1.12 0.31 14.94
C LYS A 141 1.50 -0.86 14.03
N LEU A 142 0.52 -1.68 13.64
CA LEU A 142 0.74 -2.80 12.73
C LEU A 142 1.33 -2.33 11.39
N ARG A 143 0.80 -1.24 10.83
CA ARG A 143 1.32 -0.63 9.59
C ARG A 143 2.77 -0.18 9.73
N THR A 144 3.16 0.38 10.87
CA THR A 144 4.53 0.82 11.11
C THR A 144 5.49 -0.37 11.07
N TYR A 145 5.19 -1.47 11.77
CA TYR A 145 5.99 -2.69 11.73
C TYR A 145 6.02 -3.31 10.33
N GLN A 146 4.87 -3.40 9.65
CA GLN A 146 4.79 -3.94 8.30
C GLN A 146 5.66 -3.16 7.31
N ARG A 147 5.64 -1.83 7.38
CA ARG A 147 6.45 -0.99 6.50
C ARG A 147 7.94 -1.07 6.81
N LEU A 148 8.30 -1.23 8.09
CA LEU A 148 9.67 -1.52 8.49
C LEU A 148 10.13 -2.85 7.91
N GLN A 149 9.34 -3.91 8.06
CA GLN A 149 9.63 -5.23 7.50
C GLN A 149 9.83 -5.17 5.98
N ASP A 150 8.93 -4.50 5.24
CA ASP A 150 9.06 -4.33 3.78
C ASP A 150 10.40 -3.67 3.40
N ASN A 151 10.82 -2.63 4.14
CA ASN A 151 12.10 -1.96 3.90
C ASN A 151 13.30 -2.88 4.21
N LEU A 152 13.22 -3.67 5.29
CA LEU A 152 14.27 -4.64 5.63
C LEU A 152 14.38 -5.74 4.57
N VAL A 153 13.27 -6.22 4.01
CA VAL A 153 13.28 -7.18 2.89
C VAL A 153 13.97 -6.59 1.66
N VAL A 154 13.72 -5.32 1.34
CA VAL A 154 14.43 -4.63 0.24
C VAL A 154 15.93 -4.52 0.52
N ASN A 155 16.33 -4.17 1.75
CA ASN A 155 17.73 -4.08 2.14
C ASN A 155 18.42 -5.45 2.06
N SER A 156 17.74 -6.52 2.47
CA SER A 156 18.23 -7.90 2.34
C SER A 156 18.46 -8.28 0.88
N ALA A 157 17.53 -7.94 -0.02
CA ALA A 157 17.69 -8.19 -1.45
C ALA A 157 18.88 -7.41 -2.04
N GLN A 158 19.11 -6.16 -1.61
CA GLN A 158 20.28 -5.38 -2.00
C GLN A 158 21.59 -6.03 -1.54
N ALA A 159 21.64 -6.55 -0.31
CA ALA A 159 22.81 -7.25 0.19
C ALA A 159 23.12 -8.51 -0.65
N ILE A 160 22.09 -9.27 -1.06
CA ILE A 160 22.26 -10.42 -1.98
C ILE A 160 22.84 -9.96 -3.33
N HIS A 161 22.35 -8.86 -3.90
CA HIS A 161 22.89 -8.33 -5.13
C HIS A 161 24.36 -7.88 -5.00
N HIS A 162 24.74 -7.30 -3.85
CA HIS A 162 26.13 -6.95 -3.58
C HIS A 162 27.02 -8.19 -3.45
N MET A 163 26.56 -9.26 -2.78
CA MET A 163 27.28 -10.53 -2.74
C MET A 163 27.48 -11.10 -4.15
N GLN A 164 26.43 -11.15 -4.97
CA GLN A 164 26.52 -11.64 -6.35
C GLN A 164 27.48 -10.79 -7.18
N LYS A 165 27.43 -9.46 -7.04
CA LYS A 165 28.33 -8.53 -7.76
C LYS A 165 29.78 -8.80 -7.41
N ALA A 166 30.13 -8.91 -6.12
CA ALA A 166 31.50 -9.18 -5.68
C ALA A 166 32.00 -10.53 -6.21
N LEU A 167 31.18 -11.58 -6.21
CA LEU A 167 31.52 -12.87 -6.82
C LEU A 167 31.80 -12.76 -8.31
N PHE A 168 30.93 -12.07 -9.08
CA PHE A 168 31.15 -11.91 -10.52
C PHE A 168 32.40 -11.10 -10.85
N GLU A 169 32.70 -10.06 -10.08
CA GLU A 169 33.91 -9.25 -10.27
C GLU A 169 35.19 -10.05 -9.95
N MET A 170 35.11 -11.04 -9.05
CA MET A 170 36.17 -12.03 -8.82
C MET A 170 36.19 -13.18 -9.83
N ASN A 171 35.31 -13.17 -10.83
CA ASN A 171 35.04 -14.25 -11.78
C ASN A 171 34.59 -15.57 -11.12
N VAL A 172 34.02 -15.50 -9.95
CA VAL A 172 33.36 -16.65 -9.27
C VAL A 172 31.92 -16.75 -9.79
N GLN A 173 31.65 -17.76 -10.61
CA GLN A 173 30.41 -17.92 -11.38
C GLN A 173 29.35 -18.76 -10.60
N LEU A 174 29.36 -18.71 -9.27
CA LEU A 174 28.50 -19.51 -8.41
C LEU A 174 26.99 -19.32 -8.73
N SER A 175 26.56 -18.10 -9.01
CA SER A 175 25.16 -17.78 -9.36
C SER A 175 24.67 -18.42 -10.67
N ASN A 176 25.58 -18.92 -11.52
CA ASN A 176 25.23 -19.62 -12.76
C ASN A 176 24.94 -21.11 -12.53
N VAL A 177 25.35 -21.66 -11.40
CA VAL A 177 25.25 -23.10 -11.09
C VAL A 177 24.31 -23.40 -9.92
N ILE A 178 24.10 -22.47 -9.01
CA ILE A 178 23.09 -22.55 -7.95
C ILE A 178 22.00 -21.51 -8.16
N SER A 179 20.77 -21.87 -7.85
CA SER A 179 19.61 -21.00 -8.09
C SER A 179 19.50 -19.85 -7.07
N ASP A 180 20.11 -20.00 -5.90
CA ASP A 180 20.01 -19.05 -4.78
C ASP A 180 21.30 -19.02 -3.99
N VAL A 181 22.03 -17.90 -4.09
CA VAL A 181 23.29 -17.65 -3.36
C VAL A 181 23.03 -17.44 -1.86
N SER A 182 21.85 -16.95 -1.50
CA SER A 182 21.43 -16.79 -0.11
C SER A 182 20.81 -18.04 0.53
N GLY A 183 20.71 -19.12 -0.24
CA GLY A 183 20.30 -20.44 0.26
C GLY A 183 21.39 -21.13 1.08
N GLU A 184 21.04 -22.19 1.75
CA GLU A 184 21.91 -22.93 2.69
C GLU A 184 23.29 -23.27 2.10
N SER A 185 23.36 -23.85 0.90
CA SER A 185 24.62 -24.17 0.23
C SER A 185 25.42 -22.92 -0.17
N GLY A 186 24.74 -21.89 -0.69
CA GLY A 186 25.39 -20.64 -1.06
C GLY A 186 26.02 -19.97 0.16
N LEU A 187 25.28 -19.84 1.27
CA LEU A 187 25.80 -19.24 2.50
C LEU A 187 26.99 -19.99 3.08
N ARG A 188 26.96 -21.35 3.08
CA ARG A 188 28.12 -22.15 3.54
C ARG A 188 29.36 -21.89 2.68
N ILE A 189 29.20 -21.85 1.36
CA ILE A 189 30.32 -21.53 0.43
C ILE A 189 30.85 -20.12 0.66
N LEU A 190 29.97 -19.12 0.76
CA LEU A 190 30.37 -17.73 1.00
C LEU A 190 31.14 -17.59 2.34
N GLN A 191 30.67 -18.24 3.40
CA GLN A 191 31.36 -18.26 4.69
C GLN A 191 32.72 -18.90 4.60
N ALA A 192 32.86 -20.04 3.90
CA ALA A 192 34.14 -20.71 3.69
C ALA A 192 35.13 -19.84 2.87
N ILE A 193 34.65 -19.18 1.82
CA ILE A 193 35.45 -18.23 1.03
C ILE A 193 35.98 -17.10 1.92
N ILE A 194 35.13 -16.52 2.77
CA ILE A 194 35.52 -15.45 3.70
C ILE A 194 36.49 -15.96 4.78
N ALA A 195 36.36 -17.22 5.20
CA ALA A 195 37.27 -17.87 6.14
C ALA A 195 38.63 -18.21 5.54
N GLY A 196 38.81 -18.04 4.21
CA GLY A 196 40.09 -18.25 3.55
C GLY A 196 40.18 -19.51 2.69
N GLU A 197 39.10 -20.31 2.58
CA GLU A 197 39.08 -21.47 1.70
C GLU A 197 39.11 -21.02 0.22
N ARG A 198 39.98 -21.69 -0.56
CA ARG A 198 40.20 -21.39 -1.99
C ARG A 198 40.15 -22.63 -2.89
N ASP A 199 40.20 -23.83 -2.26
CA ASP A 199 40.10 -25.07 -3.01
C ASP A 199 38.68 -25.26 -3.58
N PRO A 200 38.50 -25.25 -4.91
CA PRO A 200 37.20 -25.38 -5.53
C PRO A 200 36.49 -26.71 -5.20
N GLU A 201 37.25 -27.80 -4.99
CA GLU A 201 36.64 -29.10 -4.67
C GLU A 201 36.13 -29.13 -3.23
N GLN A 202 36.85 -28.50 -2.28
CA GLN A 202 36.41 -28.38 -0.90
C GLN A 202 35.17 -27.46 -0.82
N LEU A 203 35.18 -26.31 -1.53
CA LEU A 203 34.03 -25.44 -1.60
C LEU A 203 32.83 -26.12 -2.25
N ALA A 204 32.99 -26.88 -3.32
CA ALA A 204 31.92 -27.62 -3.99
C ALA A 204 31.34 -28.75 -3.09
N ALA A 205 32.15 -29.31 -2.15
CA ALA A 205 31.67 -30.29 -1.19
C ALA A 205 30.64 -29.74 -0.21
N LEU A 206 30.57 -28.40 -0.01
CA LEU A 206 29.60 -27.75 0.86
C LEU A 206 28.18 -27.71 0.25
N CYS A 207 28.05 -28.06 -1.02
CA CYS A 207 26.76 -28.11 -1.70
C CYS A 207 25.91 -29.28 -1.20
N SER A 208 24.62 -29.01 -1.03
CA SER A 208 23.64 -30.08 -0.75
C SER A 208 23.36 -30.91 -2.00
N SER A 209 22.91 -32.17 -1.81
CA SER A 209 22.49 -33.07 -2.89
C SER A 209 21.30 -32.56 -3.73
N ARG A 210 20.63 -31.50 -3.29
CA ARG A 210 19.50 -30.87 -4.01
C ARG A 210 19.95 -30.01 -5.18
N ILE A 211 21.24 -29.65 -5.27
CA ILE A 211 21.78 -28.84 -6.36
C ILE A 211 21.84 -29.69 -7.63
N LYS A 212 21.24 -29.18 -8.71
CA LYS A 212 21.12 -29.91 -9.99
C LYS A 212 22.45 -30.01 -10.76
N ALA A 213 23.35 -29.04 -10.59
CA ALA A 213 24.65 -29.03 -11.21
C ALA A 213 25.54 -30.12 -10.59
N SER A 214 26.39 -30.76 -11.43
CA SER A 214 27.37 -31.74 -10.92
C SER A 214 28.40 -31.04 -10.03
N ARG A 215 28.98 -31.78 -9.05
CA ARG A 215 30.03 -31.24 -8.21
C ARG A 215 31.21 -30.68 -8.99
N GLN A 216 31.61 -31.31 -10.10
CA GLN A 216 32.65 -30.81 -10.98
C GLN A 216 32.27 -29.47 -11.63
N THR A 217 31.01 -29.30 -12.01
CA THR A 217 30.52 -28.03 -12.58
C THR A 217 30.53 -26.92 -11.53
N VAL A 218 30.13 -27.24 -10.27
CA VAL A 218 30.21 -26.30 -9.17
C VAL A 218 31.66 -25.95 -8.86
N ALA A 219 32.57 -26.92 -8.78
CA ALA A 219 34.01 -26.65 -8.57
C ALA A 219 34.58 -25.74 -9.65
N LYS A 220 34.27 -25.99 -10.94
CA LYS A 220 34.67 -25.10 -12.03
C LYS A 220 34.17 -23.66 -11.87
N SER A 221 32.99 -23.45 -11.32
CA SER A 221 32.42 -22.11 -11.11
C SER A 221 33.08 -21.34 -9.95
N LEU A 222 33.86 -22.02 -9.11
CA LEU A 222 34.47 -21.48 -7.91
C LEU A 222 35.95 -21.08 -8.11
N HIS A 223 36.45 -21.12 -9.32
CA HIS A 223 37.77 -20.56 -9.66
C HIS A 223 37.66 -19.03 -9.82
N GLY A 224 38.33 -18.28 -8.97
CA GLY A 224 38.30 -16.82 -8.98
C GLY A 224 39.67 -16.21 -8.81
N ASN A 225 39.78 -14.87 -8.98
CA ASN A 225 41.01 -14.12 -8.79
C ASN A 225 41.29 -13.71 -7.35
N TRP A 226 40.32 -13.88 -6.48
CA TRP A 226 40.37 -13.68 -5.01
C TRP A 226 40.93 -12.30 -4.60
N ASP A 227 40.55 -11.24 -5.31
CA ASP A 227 40.92 -9.86 -4.99
C ASP A 227 40.55 -9.50 -3.57
N PRO A 228 41.51 -9.02 -2.73
CA PRO A 228 41.24 -8.72 -1.31
C PRO A 228 40.19 -7.64 -1.10
N ALA A 229 40.08 -6.65 -1.98
CA ALA A 229 39.08 -5.60 -1.88
C ALA A 229 37.68 -6.17 -2.16
N LEU A 230 37.55 -7.05 -3.16
CA LEU A 230 36.28 -7.71 -3.48
C LEU A 230 35.86 -8.74 -2.41
N LEU A 231 36.82 -9.42 -1.80
CA LEU A 231 36.58 -10.29 -0.63
C LEU A 231 36.05 -9.48 0.57
N HIS A 232 36.60 -8.29 0.78
CA HIS A 232 36.08 -7.38 1.82
C HIS A 232 34.66 -6.92 1.50
N CYS A 233 34.37 -6.56 0.25
CA CYS A 233 33.01 -6.23 -0.19
C CYS A 233 32.03 -7.40 0.01
N LEU A 234 32.45 -8.62 -0.34
CA LEU A 234 31.66 -9.84 -0.15
C LEU A 234 31.34 -10.06 1.34
N LYS A 235 32.37 -9.95 2.21
CA LYS A 235 32.20 -10.08 3.66
C LYS A 235 31.21 -9.05 4.19
N THR A 236 31.38 -7.77 3.84
CA THR A 236 30.49 -6.68 4.28
C THR A 236 29.04 -6.92 3.83
N ALA A 237 28.85 -7.38 2.58
CA ALA A 237 27.51 -7.70 2.07
C ALA A 237 26.88 -8.88 2.81
N LEU A 238 27.64 -9.93 3.13
CA LEU A 238 27.17 -11.09 3.88
C LEU A 238 26.80 -10.71 5.33
N ASP A 239 27.63 -9.91 6.00
CA ASP A 239 27.36 -9.41 7.34
C ASP A 239 26.09 -8.55 7.38
N THR A 240 25.91 -7.69 6.36
CA THR A 240 24.69 -6.88 6.18
C THR A 240 23.45 -7.75 5.96
N TYR A 241 23.57 -8.81 5.16
CA TYR A 241 22.50 -9.78 4.95
C TYR A 241 22.08 -10.45 6.26
N HIS A 242 23.04 -11.00 7.03
CA HIS A 242 22.75 -11.67 8.30
C HIS A 242 22.15 -10.70 9.33
N PHE A 243 22.68 -9.48 9.43
CA PHE A 243 22.10 -8.45 10.28
C PHE A 243 20.65 -8.17 9.92
N THR A 244 20.39 -7.95 8.62
CA THR A 244 19.06 -7.63 8.14
C THR A 244 18.06 -8.79 8.37
N GLN A 245 18.51 -10.05 8.22
CA GLN A 245 17.67 -11.22 8.51
C GLN A 245 17.26 -11.29 9.98
N ARG A 246 18.17 -10.98 10.92
CA ARG A 246 17.82 -10.88 12.35
C ARG A 246 16.79 -9.79 12.61
N GLN A 247 16.95 -8.62 12.00
CA GLN A 247 15.99 -7.51 12.13
C GLN A 247 14.60 -7.85 11.55
N ILE A 248 14.55 -8.63 10.47
CA ILE A 248 13.28 -9.14 9.92
C ILE A 248 12.61 -10.07 10.94
N GLN A 249 13.34 -11.00 11.54
CA GLN A 249 12.80 -11.91 12.56
C GLN A 249 12.28 -11.16 13.79
N GLU A 250 13.02 -10.17 14.29
CA GLU A 250 12.57 -9.31 15.39
C GLU A 250 11.29 -8.54 15.02
N CYS A 251 11.22 -8.03 13.80
CA CYS A 251 10.03 -7.34 13.30
C CYS A 251 8.82 -8.29 13.18
N ASP A 252 9.03 -9.53 12.77
CA ASP A 252 7.99 -10.57 12.74
C ASP A 252 7.41 -10.82 14.14
N LEU A 253 8.27 -10.89 15.17
CA LEU A 253 7.82 -11.03 16.56
C LEU A 253 6.99 -9.81 17.02
N CYS A 254 7.39 -8.60 16.62
CA CYS A 254 6.62 -7.39 16.92
C CYS A 254 5.25 -7.40 16.24
N ILE A 255 5.18 -7.84 14.98
CA ILE A 255 3.93 -7.98 14.23
C ILE A 255 3.01 -9.02 14.90
N GLN A 256 3.56 -10.19 15.27
CA GLN A 256 2.78 -11.24 15.95
C GLN A 256 2.22 -10.75 17.28
N ARG A 257 3.04 -10.04 18.09
CA ARG A 257 2.63 -9.45 19.36
C ARG A 257 1.51 -8.42 19.14
N GLN A 258 1.69 -7.51 18.16
CA GLN A 258 0.66 -6.51 17.82
C GLN A 258 -0.65 -7.17 17.37
N LEU A 259 -0.58 -8.21 16.53
CA LEU A 259 -1.77 -8.97 16.15
C LEU A 259 -2.44 -9.62 17.36
N THR A 260 -1.69 -10.15 18.33
CA THR A 260 -2.24 -10.76 19.55
C THR A 260 -2.97 -9.73 20.44
N GLU A 261 -2.46 -8.50 20.52
CA GLU A 261 -3.05 -7.41 21.29
C GLU A 261 -4.32 -6.83 20.64
N MET A 262 -4.54 -7.05 19.36
CA MET A 262 -5.74 -6.55 18.66
C MET A 262 -7.00 -7.31 19.07
N ASP A 263 -8.14 -6.60 19.05
CA ASP A 263 -9.43 -7.17 19.36
C ASP A 263 -9.79 -8.36 18.47
N SER A 264 -10.40 -9.37 19.08
CA SER A 264 -10.83 -10.58 18.38
C SER A 264 -12.22 -10.39 17.79
N ARG A 265 -12.38 -10.71 16.50
CA ARG A 265 -13.69 -10.78 15.81
C ARG A 265 -14.16 -12.21 15.61
N ALA A 266 -13.30 -13.20 15.79
CA ALA A 266 -13.63 -14.62 15.70
C ALA A 266 -12.75 -15.45 16.63
N PRO A 267 -13.22 -16.59 17.16
CA PRO A 267 -12.40 -17.50 17.94
C PRO A 267 -11.27 -18.09 17.07
N ILE A 268 -10.11 -18.31 17.68
CA ILE A 268 -9.01 -19.00 16.99
C ILE A 268 -9.39 -20.47 16.79
N PRO A 269 -9.32 -21.02 15.59
CA PRO A 269 -9.52 -22.44 15.37
C PRO A 269 -8.39 -23.25 16.04
N GLY A 270 -8.67 -23.89 17.16
CA GLY A 270 -7.67 -24.66 17.92
C GLY A 270 -6.57 -23.83 18.58
N THR A 271 -5.42 -24.43 18.86
CA THR A 271 -4.23 -23.79 19.49
C THR A 271 -3.29 -23.16 18.48
N ALA A 272 -3.75 -22.87 17.28
CA ALA A 272 -2.89 -22.45 16.17
C ALA A 272 -2.35 -21.03 16.38
N THR A 273 -1.04 -20.90 16.52
CA THR A 273 -0.30 -19.62 16.60
C THR A 273 0.12 -19.09 15.22
N SER A 274 -0.28 -19.74 14.11
CA SER A 274 0.10 -19.36 12.76
C SER A 274 -0.41 -17.96 12.40
N LEU A 275 0.31 -17.25 11.53
CA LEU A 275 -0.10 -15.94 11.00
C LEU A 275 -1.53 -15.97 10.45
N LYS A 276 -1.87 -17.05 9.72
CA LYS A 276 -3.22 -17.26 9.19
C LYS A 276 -4.30 -17.27 10.28
N ALA A 277 -4.06 -17.97 11.39
CA ALA A 277 -4.98 -18.06 12.51
C ALA A 277 -5.17 -16.71 13.20
N GLN A 278 -4.07 -15.95 13.40
CA GLN A 278 -4.12 -14.60 13.97
C GLN A 278 -4.87 -13.63 13.06
N LEU A 279 -4.62 -13.67 11.76
CA LEU A 279 -5.34 -12.83 10.80
C LEU A 279 -6.84 -13.16 10.77
N TYR A 280 -7.20 -14.45 10.82
CA TYR A 280 -8.60 -14.88 10.92
C TYR A 280 -9.26 -14.35 12.20
N ARG A 281 -8.60 -14.48 13.34
CA ARG A 281 -9.08 -13.98 14.63
C ARG A 281 -9.40 -12.49 14.58
N VAL A 282 -8.48 -11.69 14.01
CA VAL A 282 -8.61 -10.23 13.95
C VAL A 282 -9.63 -9.80 12.90
N CYS A 283 -9.70 -10.49 11.76
CA CYS A 283 -10.58 -10.12 10.65
C CYS A 283 -12.01 -10.66 10.77
N GLY A 284 -12.20 -11.79 11.45
CA GLY A 284 -13.44 -12.57 11.45
C GLY A 284 -13.67 -13.39 10.17
N VAL A 285 -12.78 -13.25 9.15
CA VAL A 285 -12.85 -13.95 7.86
C VAL A 285 -11.46 -14.39 7.40
N ASP A 286 -11.39 -15.48 6.65
CA ASP A 286 -10.15 -16.00 6.08
C ASP A 286 -9.93 -15.44 4.66
N LEU A 287 -9.16 -14.35 4.55
CA LEU A 287 -8.83 -13.73 3.26
C LEU A 287 -7.96 -14.64 2.37
N THR A 288 -7.25 -15.62 2.95
CA THR A 288 -6.42 -16.55 2.18
C THR A 288 -7.22 -17.55 1.36
N LYS A 289 -8.52 -17.66 1.61
CA LYS A 289 -9.45 -18.42 0.75
C LYS A 289 -9.60 -17.81 -0.65
N ILE A 290 -9.28 -16.52 -0.82
CA ILE A 290 -9.29 -15.88 -2.14
C ILE A 290 -8.05 -16.33 -2.90
N PRO A 291 -8.18 -17.06 -4.04
CA PRO A 291 -7.02 -17.44 -4.85
C PRO A 291 -6.14 -16.25 -5.22
N GLY A 292 -4.84 -16.39 -4.99
CA GLY A 292 -3.83 -15.35 -5.19
C GLY A 292 -3.53 -14.52 -3.94
N ILE A 293 -4.34 -14.54 -2.89
CA ILE A 293 -4.05 -13.86 -1.62
C ILE A 293 -3.50 -14.90 -0.63
N LYS A 294 -2.21 -14.79 -0.31
CA LYS A 294 -1.54 -15.56 0.74
C LYS A 294 -1.50 -14.75 2.05
N GLU A 295 -1.01 -15.37 3.12
CA GLU A 295 -0.97 -14.80 4.48
C GLU A 295 -0.28 -13.43 4.54
N GLN A 296 0.92 -13.32 3.96
CA GLN A 296 1.65 -12.05 3.90
C GLN A 296 0.88 -10.96 3.13
N ALA A 297 0.26 -11.31 1.99
CA ALA A 297 -0.54 -10.37 1.24
C ALA A 297 -1.77 -9.90 2.04
N ALA A 298 -2.44 -10.81 2.76
CA ALA A 298 -3.55 -10.47 3.64
C ALA A 298 -3.10 -9.52 4.76
N GLN A 299 -1.94 -9.80 5.40
CA GLN A 299 -1.35 -8.96 6.43
C GLN A 299 -1.06 -7.54 5.91
N ILE A 300 -0.41 -7.40 4.74
CA ILE A 300 -0.13 -6.09 4.14
C ILE A 300 -1.44 -5.36 3.82
N ILE A 301 -2.43 -6.03 3.23
CA ILE A 301 -3.71 -5.40 2.92
C ILE A 301 -4.36 -4.87 4.20
N ILE A 302 -4.45 -5.68 5.26
CA ILE A 302 -5.08 -5.31 6.54
C ILE A 302 -4.33 -4.14 7.18
N SER A 303 -3.00 -4.18 7.22
CA SER A 303 -2.18 -3.10 7.79
C SER A 303 -2.38 -1.76 7.07
N GLU A 304 -2.70 -1.76 5.77
CA GLU A 304 -2.88 -0.55 4.98
C GLU A 304 -4.32 -0.05 4.93
N VAL A 305 -5.33 -0.92 4.98
CA VAL A 305 -6.73 -0.48 4.87
C VAL A 305 -7.49 -0.59 6.20
N GLY A 306 -6.96 -1.32 7.18
CA GLY A 306 -7.64 -1.58 8.44
C GLY A 306 -8.78 -2.58 8.31
N LEU A 307 -9.56 -2.69 9.37
CA LEU A 307 -10.66 -3.65 9.50
C LEU A 307 -12.03 -2.98 9.39
N ASP A 308 -12.10 -1.67 9.60
CA ASP A 308 -13.35 -0.90 9.53
C ASP A 308 -13.63 -0.46 8.09
N MET A 309 -14.50 -1.22 7.43
CA MET A 309 -14.97 -0.91 6.08
C MET A 309 -16.12 0.11 6.05
N SER A 310 -16.61 0.60 7.21
CA SER A 310 -17.69 1.60 7.26
C SER A 310 -17.28 2.94 6.63
N LYS A 311 -15.99 3.23 6.62
CA LYS A 311 -15.40 4.43 6.00
C LYS A 311 -15.62 4.51 4.49
N TRP A 312 -16.00 3.42 3.87
CA TRP A 312 -16.40 3.36 2.46
C TRP A 312 -17.80 2.78 2.35
N ASN A 313 -18.76 3.57 1.92
CA ASN A 313 -20.16 3.15 1.82
C ASN A 313 -20.36 2.00 0.83
N THR A 314 -19.48 1.87 -0.16
CA THR A 314 -19.57 0.86 -1.21
C THR A 314 -18.20 0.30 -1.60
N GLU A 315 -18.21 -0.94 -2.14
CA GLU A 315 -17.02 -1.55 -2.74
C GLU A 315 -16.42 -0.73 -3.89
N LYS A 316 -17.22 0.13 -4.55
CA LYS A 316 -16.75 1.04 -5.61
C LYS A 316 -15.93 2.18 -5.02
N GLN A 317 -16.38 2.76 -3.89
CA GLN A 317 -15.61 3.80 -3.18
C GLN A 317 -14.30 3.25 -2.65
N PHE A 318 -14.30 2.05 -2.05
CA PHE A 318 -13.09 1.36 -1.61
C PHE A 318 -12.10 1.12 -2.76
N SER A 319 -12.56 0.57 -3.89
CA SER A 319 -11.71 0.36 -5.07
C SER A 319 -11.19 1.67 -5.66
N SER A 320 -11.98 2.75 -5.59
CA SER A 320 -11.57 4.10 -6.00
C SER A 320 -10.51 4.68 -5.06
N PHE A 321 -10.67 4.48 -3.74
CA PHE A 321 -9.65 4.86 -2.76
C PHE A 321 -8.30 4.19 -3.05
N LEU A 322 -8.29 2.90 -3.37
CA LEU A 322 -7.10 2.16 -3.78
C LEU A 322 -6.52 2.59 -5.15
N GLY A 323 -7.18 3.45 -5.90
CA GLY A 323 -6.75 3.85 -7.24
C GLY A 323 -6.87 2.73 -8.29
N LEU A 324 -7.70 1.72 -8.03
CA LEU A 324 -7.91 0.58 -8.92
C LEU A 324 -9.13 0.78 -9.85
N SER A 325 -9.98 1.75 -9.57
CA SER A 325 -11.14 2.08 -10.41
C SER A 325 -10.74 2.92 -11.63
N PRO A 326 -11.43 2.77 -12.77
CA PRO A 326 -11.24 3.63 -13.93
C PRO A 326 -11.53 5.11 -13.57
N ASP A 327 -10.65 6.01 -14.01
CA ASP A 327 -10.77 7.47 -13.92
C ASP A 327 -10.95 8.02 -15.36
N ASN A 328 -12.14 7.80 -15.92
CA ASN A 328 -12.46 8.25 -17.26
C ASN A 328 -12.76 9.74 -17.26
N ARG A 329 -12.06 10.51 -18.09
CA ARG A 329 -12.39 11.91 -18.35
C ARG A 329 -13.19 11.99 -19.64
N ILE A 330 -14.39 12.52 -19.54
CA ILE A 330 -15.33 12.68 -20.65
C ILE A 330 -15.63 14.18 -20.79
N SER A 331 -15.59 14.70 -22.01
CA SER A 331 -16.02 16.06 -22.35
C SER A 331 -16.75 16.04 -23.67
N GLY A 332 -17.95 16.67 -23.73
CA GLY A 332 -18.78 16.69 -24.93
C GLY A 332 -19.10 15.30 -25.49
N GLY A 333 -19.32 14.30 -24.61
CA GLY A 333 -19.59 12.92 -25.02
C GLY A 333 -18.34 12.12 -25.46
N LYS A 334 -17.18 12.78 -25.64
CA LYS A 334 -15.92 12.15 -26.05
C LYS A 334 -15.08 11.76 -24.83
N VAL A 335 -14.59 10.51 -24.82
CA VAL A 335 -13.68 10.02 -23.78
C VAL A 335 -12.28 10.56 -24.04
N LEU A 336 -11.84 11.56 -23.24
CA LEU A 336 -10.51 12.18 -23.36
C LEU A 336 -9.40 11.30 -22.76
N ARG A 337 -9.73 10.53 -21.72
CA ARG A 337 -8.76 9.68 -21.03
C ARG A 337 -9.44 8.43 -20.45
N ARG A 338 -8.79 7.29 -20.63
CA ARG A 338 -9.15 6.01 -20.00
C ARG A 338 -7.96 5.49 -19.20
N SER A 339 -7.90 5.81 -17.93
CA SER A 339 -6.82 5.33 -17.04
C SER A 339 -7.33 5.23 -15.62
N THR A 340 -6.57 4.63 -14.74
CA THR A 340 -6.78 4.74 -13.30
C THR A 340 -6.07 5.97 -12.75
N ARG A 341 -6.49 6.45 -11.55
CA ARG A 341 -5.76 7.50 -10.84
C ARG A 341 -4.36 7.00 -10.48
N LYS A 342 -3.35 7.88 -10.56
CA LYS A 342 -2.02 7.60 -10.02
C LYS A 342 -2.08 7.81 -8.51
N VAL A 343 -2.18 6.71 -7.76
CA VAL A 343 -2.19 6.70 -6.30
C VAL A 343 -1.09 5.76 -5.86
N TYR A 344 -0.24 6.21 -4.95
CA TYR A 344 0.70 5.34 -4.26
C TYR A 344 -0.02 4.69 -3.09
N ASN A 345 -0.29 3.39 -3.19
CA ASN A 345 -1.00 2.63 -2.16
C ASN A 345 -0.49 1.18 -2.13
N ARG A 346 0.16 0.80 -1.04
CA ARG A 346 0.78 -0.54 -0.90
C ARG A 346 -0.24 -1.68 -0.98
N ALA A 347 -1.45 -1.50 -0.43
CA ALA A 347 -2.50 -2.52 -0.57
C ALA A 347 -2.89 -2.72 -2.05
N ALA A 348 -2.94 -1.64 -2.85
CA ALA A 348 -3.22 -1.75 -4.28
C ALA A 348 -2.08 -2.45 -5.03
N ASP A 349 -0.82 -2.20 -4.66
CA ASP A 349 0.34 -2.85 -5.26
C ASP A 349 0.36 -4.35 -4.90
N THR A 350 0.08 -4.69 -3.64
CA THR A 350 -0.08 -6.08 -3.19
C THR A 350 -1.20 -6.79 -3.96
N LEU A 351 -2.37 -6.14 -4.14
CA LEU A 351 -3.46 -6.71 -4.93
C LEU A 351 -3.11 -6.89 -6.41
N ARG A 352 -2.25 -6.04 -6.99
CA ARG A 352 -1.72 -6.23 -8.35
C ARG A 352 -0.80 -7.45 -8.43
N LEU A 353 0.07 -7.66 -7.43
CA LEU A 353 0.91 -8.86 -7.34
C LEU A 353 0.06 -10.12 -7.16
N CYS A 354 -0.96 -10.08 -6.29
CA CYS A 354 -1.93 -11.16 -6.14
C CYS A 354 -2.67 -11.46 -7.45
N ALA A 355 -3.05 -10.44 -8.21
CA ALA A 355 -3.68 -10.62 -9.51
C ALA A 355 -2.74 -11.28 -10.54
N GLN A 356 -1.47 -10.90 -10.56
CA GLN A 356 -0.46 -11.46 -11.44
C GLN A 356 -0.18 -12.94 -11.12
N SER A 357 -0.16 -13.32 -9.84
CA SER A 357 0.05 -14.72 -9.43
C SER A 357 -1.05 -15.67 -9.90
N LEU A 358 -2.22 -15.16 -10.31
CA LEU A 358 -3.31 -15.95 -10.88
C LEU A 358 -3.04 -16.47 -12.29
N THR A 359 -1.93 -16.10 -12.92
CA THR A 359 -1.57 -16.52 -14.29
C THR A 359 -1.65 -18.05 -14.46
N HIS A 360 -1.10 -18.80 -13.51
CA HIS A 360 -1.04 -20.26 -13.52
C HIS A 360 -2.08 -20.93 -12.62
N SER A 361 -2.94 -20.13 -11.96
CA SER A 361 -3.95 -20.67 -11.05
C SER A 361 -5.04 -21.43 -11.80
N LYS A 362 -5.38 -22.63 -11.31
CA LYS A 362 -6.51 -23.47 -11.80
C LYS A 362 -7.86 -23.04 -11.23
N SER A 363 -7.95 -21.93 -10.51
CA SER A 363 -9.19 -21.40 -9.94
C SER A 363 -10.06 -20.68 -10.96
N ALA A 364 -11.33 -20.43 -10.61
CA ALA A 364 -12.23 -19.57 -11.39
C ALA A 364 -11.66 -18.18 -11.61
N LEU A 365 -10.97 -17.60 -10.59
CA LEU A 365 -10.31 -16.31 -10.70
C LEU A 365 -9.12 -16.35 -11.67
N GLY A 366 -8.36 -17.47 -11.70
CA GLY A 366 -7.30 -17.68 -12.66
C GLY A 366 -7.82 -17.73 -14.10
N ALA A 367 -8.91 -18.47 -14.34
CA ALA A 367 -9.55 -18.52 -15.65
C ALA A 367 -10.04 -17.13 -16.10
N LYS A 368 -10.67 -16.38 -15.19
CA LYS A 368 -11.10 -15.01 -15.44
C LYS A 368 -9.92 -14.11 -15.79
N TYR A 369 -8.80 -14.20 -15.05
CA TYR A 369 -7.60 -13.40 -15.31
C TYR A 369 -7.00 -13.70 -16.70
N ARG A 370 -6.84 -14.98 -17.07
CA ARG A 370 -6.31 -15.36 -18.39
C ARG A 370 -7.16 -14.81 -19.53
N ARG A 371 -8.50 -14.83 -19.41
CA ARG A 371 -9.40 -14.21 -20.40
C ARG A 371 -9.28 -12.70 -20.47
N LEU A 372 -9.14 -12.04 -19.32
CA LEU A 372 -8.89 -10.60 -19.28
C LEU A 372 -7.55 -10.26 -19.94
N ARG A 373 -6.51 -11.07 -19.69
CA ARG A 373 -5.19 -10.89 -20.27
C ARG A 373 -5.19 -11.04 -21.80
N ALA A 374 -5.88 -12.06 -22.33
CA ALA A 374 -6.02 -12.26 -23.76
C ALA A 374 -6.73 -11.08 -24.45
N ARG A 375 -7.72 -10.45 -23.79
CA ARG A 375 -8.50 -9.35 -24.37
C ARG A 375 -7.87 -7.97 -24.20
N LEU A 376 -7.23 -7.69 -23.04
CA LEU A 376 -6.81 -6.34 -22.63
C LEU A 376 -5.29 -6.16 -22.62
N GLY A 377 -4.53 -7.24 -22.77
CA GLY A 377 -3.10 -7.27 -22.46
C GLY A 377 -2.81 -7.35 -20.95
N ALA A 378 -1.58 -7.74 -20.60
CA ALA A 378 -1.19 -8.02 -19.22
C ALA A 378 -1.37 -6.83 -18.25
N PRO A 379 -0.90 -5.60 -18.54
CA PRO A 379 -0.98 -4.50 -17.58
C PRO A 379 -2.41 -4.13 -17.21
N LYS A 380 -3.30 -4.06 -18.20
CA LYS A 380 -4.72 -3.73 -17.97
C LYS A 380 -5.46 -4.86 -17.28
N ALA A 381 -5.14 -6.13 -17.59
CA ALA A 381 -5.73 -7.29 -16.96
C ALA A 381 -5.35 -7.40 -15.48
N ILE A 382 -4.09 -7.13 -15.12
CA ILE A 382 -3.62 -7.07 -13.73
C ILE A 382 -4.45 -6.07 -12.93
N VAL A 383 -4.60 -4.84 -13.42
CA VAL A 383 -5.38 -3.80 -12.71
C VAL A 383 -6.87 -4.17 -12.61
N ALA A 384 -7.46 -4.71 -13.68
CA ALA A 384 -8.86 -5.14 -13.67
C ALA A 384 -9.11 -6.30 -12.69
N MET A 385 -8.12 -7.21 -12.57
CA MET A 385 -8.22 -8.31 -11.62
C MET A 385 -7.95 -7.86 -10.20
N ALA A 386 -6.96 -6.97 -9.96
CA ALA A 386 -6.72 -6.33 -8.66
C ALA A 386 -7.96 -5.57 -8.15
N HIS A 387 -8.64 -4.84 -9.04
CA HIS A 387 -9.94 -4.22 -8.72
C HIS A 387 -10.98 -5.26 -8.29
N HIS A 388 -11.02 -6.42 -8.94
CA HIS A 388 -11.96 -7.48 -8.56
C HIS A 388 -11.59 -8.10 -7.19
N LEU A 389 -10.31 -8.36 -6.95
CA LEU A 389 -9.83 -8.84 -5.64
C LEU A 389 -10.13 -7.83 -4.52
N ALA A 390 -9.93 -6.53 -4.75
CA ALA A 390 -10.29 -5.48 -3.80
C ALA A 390 -11.77 -5.55 -3.39
N ARG A 391 -12.67 -5.76 -4.35
CA ARG A 391 -14.10 -5.90 -4.07
C ARG A 391 -14.41 -7.15 -3.24
N LEU A 392 -13.73 -8.25 -3.48
CA LEU A 392 -13.88 -9.46 -2.65
C LEU A 392 -13.41 -9.22 -1.22
N VAL A 393 -12.22 -8.61 -1.05
CA VAL A 393 -11.68 -8.24 0.26
C VAL A 393 -12.66 -7.33 1.02
N TYR A 394 -13.16 -6.28 0.36
CA TYR A 394 -14.17 -5.38 0.95
C TYR A 394 -15.40 -6.14 1.45
N ARG A 395 -15.98 -7.01 0.61
CA ARG A 395 -17.19 -7.77 0.94
C ARG A 395 -16.96 -8.71 2.12
N MET A 396 -15.83 -9.41 2.13
CA MET A 396 -15.47 -10.28 3.23
C MET A 396 -15.32 -9.50 4.55
N LEU A 397 -14.58 -8.40 4.56
CA LEU A 397 -14.37 -7.59 5.76
C LEU A 397 -15.62 -6.81 6.20
N ARG A 398 -16.48 -6.38 5.26
CA ARG A 398 -17.66 -5.58 5.55
C ARG A 398 -18.85 -6.40 6.03
N TYR A 399 -19.07 -7.55 5.39
CA TYR A 399 -20.29 -8.35 5.56
C TYR A 399 -20.04 -9.72 6.19
N GLY A 400 -18.79 -10.08 6.49
CA GLY A 400 -18.43 -11.42 6.97
C GLY A 400 -18.63 -12.51 5.91
N GLU A 401 -18.79 -12.16 4.62
CA GLU A 401 -19.00 -13.12 3.55
C GLU A 401 -17.76 -14.00 3.35
N ASN A 402 -17.91 -15.30 3.45
CA ASN A 402 -16.83 -16.22 3.10
C ASN A 402 -16.70 -16.35 1.59
N TYR A 403 -15.46 -16.33 1.11
CA TYR A 403 -15.19 -16.67 -0.28
C TYR A 403 -15.37 -18.17 -0.50
N VAL A 404 -16.18 -18.52 -1.52
CA VAL A 404 -16.38 -19.89 -1.96
C VAL A 404 -15.80 -20.02 -3.36
N GLU A 405 -14.75 -20.85 -3.51
CA GLU A 405 -14.19 -21.17 -4.83
C GLU A 405 -15.13 -22.10 -5.57
N LYS A 406 -15.67 -21.64 -6.69
CA LYS A 406 -16.64 -22.36 -7.51
C LYS A 406 -16.01 -23.24 -8.60
N GLY A 407 -14.68 -23.21 -8.70
CA GLY A 407 -13.92 -23.94 -9.70
C GLY A 407 -14.00 -23.35 -11.11
N ILE A 408 -13.05 -23.80 -11.96
CA ILE A 408 -12.90 -23.32 -13.33
C ILE A 408 -14.10 -23.69 -14.20
N GLU A 409 -14.62 -24.91 -14.03
CA GLU A 409 -15.75 -25.43 -14.83
C GLU A 409 -17.03 -24.61 -14.62
N HIS A 410 -17.33 -24.25 -13.37
CA HIS A 410 -18.47 -23.36 -13.07
C HIS A 410 -18.31 -21.99 -13.73
N TYR A 411 -17.10 -21.44 -13.69
CA TYR A 411 -16.81 -20.16 -14.34
C TYR A 411 -16.97 -20.26 -15.86
N GLU A 412 -16.47 -21.32 -16.47
CA GLU A 412 -16.55 -21.52 -17.92
C GLU A 412 -17.97 -21.76 -18.40
N ARG A 413 -18.75 -22.56 -17.68
CA ARG A 413 -20.19 -22.74 -17.92
C ARG A 413 -20.92 -21.41 -17.89
N LYS A 414 -20.74 -20.63 -16.83
CA LYS A 414 -21.37 -19.31 -16.70
C LYS A 414 -20.97 -18.38 -17.83
N PHE A 415 -19.70 -18.37 -18.21
CA PHE A 415 -19.21 -17.54 -19.30
C PHE A 415 -19.79 -17.97 -20.65
N ARG A 416 -19.85 -19.26 -20.91
CA ARG A 416 -20.47 -19.81 -22.12
C ARG A 416 -21.93 -19.38 -22.24
N LEU A 417 -22.68 -19.49 -21.16
CA LEU A 417 -24.10 -19.03 -21.12
C LEU A 417 -24.22 -17.53 -21.39
N GLN A 418 -23.37 -16.70 -20.80
CA GLN A 418 -23.36 -15.26 -21.06
C GLN A 418 -23.03 -14.94 -22.52
N ARG A 419 -22.08 -15.67 -23.12
CA ARG A 419 -21.70 -15.51 -24.53
C ARG A 419 -22.82 -15.89 -25.46
N ILE A 420 -23.51 -17.00 -25.18
CA ILE A 420 -24.68 -17.44 -25.95
C ILE A 420 -25.79 -16.37 -25.85
N LYS A 421 -26.07 -15.86 -24.66
CA LYS A 421 -27.07 -14.80 -24.48
C LYS A 421 -26.73 -13.54 -25.27
N TRP A 422 -25.45 -13.16 -25.29
CA TRP A 422 -24.98 -12.01 -26.07
C TRP A 422 -25.11 -12.26 -27.58
N LEU A 423 -24.66 -13.43 -28.08
CA LEU A 423 -24.79 -13.80 -29.47
C LEU A 423 -26.26 -13.80 -29.94
N LYS A 424 -27.19 -14.35 -29.12
CA LYS A 424 -28.62 -14.27 -29.40
C LYS A 424 -29.15 -12.86 -29.53
N LYS A 425 -28.63 -11.93 -28.70
CA LYS A 425 -28.98 -10.49 -28.76
C LYS A 425 -28.48 -9.86 -30.07
N GLU A 426 -27.23 -10.10 -30.43
CA GLU A 426 -26.61 -9.58 -31.66
C GLU A 426 -27.27 -10.16 -32.91
N ALA A 427 -27.53 -11.45 -32.94
CA ALA A 427 -28.24 -12.10 -34.05
C ALA A 427 -29.63 -11.47 -34.28
N ARG A 428 -30.38 -11.24 -33.18
CA ARG A 428 -31.69 -10.55 -33.28
C ARG A 428 -31.56 -9.13 -33.82
N ALA A 429 -30.53 -8.39 -33.42
CA ALA A 429 -30.30 -7.02 -33.91
C ALA A 429 -29.97 -6.97 -35.41
N LEU A 430 -29.45 -8.09 -35.96
CA LEU A 430 -29.13 -8.25 -37.37
C LEU A 430 -30.20 -9.06 -38.15
N ASN A 431 -31.38 -9.35 -37.53
CA ASN A 431 -32.44 -10.20 -38.10
C ASN A 431 -31.97 -11.62 -38.47
N LEU A 432 -30.99 -12.17 -37.72
CA LEU A 432 -30.47 -13.52 -37.89
C LEU A 432 -30.95 -14.44 -36.77
N GLN A 433 -31.05 -15.73 -37.04
CA GLN A 433 -31.32 -16.77 -36.05
C GLN A 433 -30.04 -17.59 -35.78
N LEU A 434 -29.77 -17.87 -34.50
CA LEU A 434 -28.71 -18.79 -34.10
C LEU A 434 -29.27 -20.19 -34.04
N VAL A 435 -28.72 -21.06 -34.85
CA VAL A 435 -29.04 -22.51 -34.88
C VAL A 435 -27.91 -23.26 -34.17
N ALA A 436 -28.25 -24.27 -33.37
CA ALA A 436 -27.24 -25.18 -32.80
C ALA A 436 -26.68 -26.05 -33.92
N ALA A 437 -25.35 -26.22 -33.93
CA ALA A 437 -24.67 -27.12 -34.88
C ALA A 437 -24.84 -28.55 -34.43
#